data_2303c4c47e3db5bf7054f8d722e0a4be
#
_entry.id   2303c4c47e3db5bf7054f8d722e0a4be
#
_cell.length_a   1.000
_cell.length_b   1.000
_cell.length_c   1.000
_cell.angle_alpha   90.00
_cell.angle_beta   90.00
_cell.angle_gamma   90.00
#
_symmetry.space_group_name_H-M   'P 1'
#
loop_
_entity.id
_entity.type
_entity.pdbx_description
1 polymer ?
#
loop_
_entity_poly.entity_id
_entity_poly.type
_entity_poly.pdbx_seq_one_letter_code
_entity_poly.pdbx_strand_id
1 'polypeptide(L)'
;WAMVWLTQIVFYGTCWLNWESNGLSRQAVLFDIAHEKFYLFGLVLWPQDALLLAIALILAATGLFLATAMAGRVFCGFACPQTIYTLIFTWVEARVEGDHVARLKLDQAPWSFRKLLLRSTKHGLWLLIAAWTGITFVGYFTPIRELLPALPAWEVGPWEAFWLIFYSAFTYVQAGLAREAVCQHMCPYSRFQGTMFDDTMQTVSYDVVRGEPRNLRRQTANVGDCIDCGICVQVCPTGIDIRDGLQYQCINCGLCADACDDVMLKTGSPRGLIRFASERELAGQPAARGWSGRPRVAVYAVLLLVFSAWGVWTVSQRPLLLVDVLRDRGALLRETAD
;
A
#
# COMPACT_ATOMS: atom_id res chain seq x y z
N TRP A 1 7.23 1.14 10.10
CA TRP A 1 8.03 2.18 9.43
C TRP A 1 8.98 1.61 8.37
N ALA A 2 9.65 0.46 8.61
CA ALA A 2 10.56 -0.13 7.62
C ALA A 2 9.89 -0.36 6.25
N MET A 3 8.66 -0.89 6.23
CA MET A 3 7.89 -1.09 5.00
C MET A 3 7.48 0.23 4.34
N VAL A 4 7.15 1.26 5.14
CA VAL A 4 6.86 2.61 4.61
C VAL A 4 8.09 3.16 3.87
N TRP A 5 9.25 3.11 4.49
CA TRP A 5 10.49 3.56 3.84
C TRP A 5 10.86 2.72 2.62
N LEU A 6 10.75 1.39 2.71
CA LEU A 6 11.05 0.50 1.59
C LEU A 6 10.19 0.82 0.36
N THR A 7 8.88 0.93 0.54
CA THR A 7 7.96 1.23 -0.55
C THR A 7 8.18 2.61 -1.13
N GLN A 8 8.51 3.62 -0.31
CA GLN A 8 8.80 4.97 -0.79
C GLN A 8 10.14 5.02 -1.54
N ILE A 9 11.19 4.35 -1.03
CA ILE A 9 12.48 4.26 -1.73
C ILE A 9 12.32 3.58 -3.09
N VAL A 10 11.57 2.48 -3.15
CA VAL A 10 11.28 1.81 -4.43
C VAL A 10 10.48 2.73 -5.34
N PHE A 11 9.38 3.31 -4.88
CA PHE A 11 8.51 4.13 -5.70
C PHE A 11 9.20 5.43 -6.17
N TYR A 12 9.81 6.18 -5.28
CA TYR A 12 10.49 7.42 -5.66
C TYR A 12 11.86 7.19 -6.30
N GLY A 13 12.54 6.10 -5.98
CA GLY A 13 13.91 5.86 -6.42
C GLY A 13 14.03 5.25 -7.81
N THR A 14 13.15 4.31 -8.18
CA THR A 14 13.31 3.56 -9.44
C THR A 14 13.15 4.42 -10.68
N CYS A 15 12.39 5.53 -10.65
CA CYS A 15 12.30 6.47 -11.76
C CYS A 15 13.61 7.25 -12.03
N TRP A 16 14.54 7.32 -11.05
CA TRP A 16 15.83 7.99 -11.19
C TRP A 16 16.95 7.09 -11.68
N LEU A 17 16.73 5.76 -11.59
CA LEU A 17 17.74 4.80 -12.03
C LEU A 17 17.86 4.80 -13.55
N ASN A 18 19.09 4.85 -14.03
CA ASN A 18 19.40 4.65 -15.44
C ASN A 18 19.91 3.23 -15.66
N TRP A 19 19.54 2.65 -16.77
CA TRP A 19 19.99 1.35 -17.22
C TRP A 19 20.59 1.44 -18.60
N GLU A 20 21.78 0.89 -18.76
CA GLU A 20 22.44 0.80 -20.08
C GLU A 20 22.05 -0.51 -20.77
N SER A 21 21.49 -0.40 -21.95
CA SER A 21 21.19 -1.53 -22.82
C SER A 21 21.56 -1.19 -24.23
N ASN A 22 22.40 -2.01 -24.87
CA ASN A 22 22.88 -1.84 -26.24
C ASN A 22 23.54 -0.47 -26.50
N GLY A 23 24.31 0.06 -25.56
CA GLY A 23 24.99 1.34 -25.67
C GLY A 23 24.10 2.59 -25.52
N LEU A 24 22.82 2.41 -25.22
CA LEU A 24 21.89 3.49 -24.92
C LEU A 24 21.58 3.51 -23.40
N SER A 25 21.83 4.65 -22.78
CA SER A 25 21.45 4.89 -21.38
C SER A 25 20.03 5.49 -21.34
N ARG A 26 19.12 4.82 -20.64
CA ARG A 26 17.73 5.27 -20.47
C ARG A 26 17.26 5.00 -19.05
N GLN A 27 16.10 5.57 -18.70
CA GLN A 27 15.46 5.30 -17.42
C GLN A 27 15.16 3.80 -17.28
N ALA A 28 15.49 3.22 -16.11
CA ALA A 28 15.39 1.78 -15.87
C ALA A 28 13.94 1.27 -15.90
N VAL A 29 12.99 2.09 -15.45
CA VAL A 29 11.55 1.81 -15.51
C VAL A 29 10.87 2.98 -16.21
N LEU A 30 10.39 2.76 -17.43
CA LEU A 30 9.73 3.76 -18.26
C LEU A 30 8.61 3.11 -19.07
N PHE A 31 7.42 3.68 -18.98
CA PHE A 31 6.25 3.30 -19.76
C PHE A 31 6.05 4.29 -20.89
N ASP A 32 6.76 4.09 -21.98
CA ASP A 32 6.70 4.95 -23.17
C ASP A 32 5.44 4.61 -23.98
N ILE A 33 4.37 5.35 -23.71
CA ILE A 33 3.08 5.15 -24.38
C ILE A 33 3.14 5.63 -25.85
N ALA A 34 3.92 6.66 -26.13
CA ALA A 34 4.01 7.23 -27.48
C ALA A 34 4.63 6.23 -28.48
N HIS A 35 5.58 5.42 -28.03
CA HIS A 35 6.24 4.40 -28.84
C HIS A 35 5.74 2.99 -28.53
N GLU A 36 4.71 2.84 -27.67
CA GLU A 36 4.12 1.55 -27.27
C GLU A 36 5.15 0.58 -26.69
N LYS A 37 6.11 1.08 -25.89
CA LYS A 37 7.19 0.28 -25.31
C LYS A 37 7.25 0.45 -23.80
N PHE A 38 7.33 -0.67 -23.10
CA PHE A 38 7.53 -0.66 -21.66
C PHE A 38 8.93 -1.16 -21.34
N TYR A 39 9.72 -0.29 -20.73
CA TYR A 39 11.09 -0.59 -20.33
C TYR A 39 11.11 -0.98 -18.85
N LEU A 40 11.59 -2.17 -18.57
CA LEU A 40 11.78 -2.68 -17.21
C LEU A 40 13.23 -3.18 -17.11
N PHE A 41 14.14 -2.32 -16.67
CA PHE A 41 15.58 -2.58 -16.66
C PHE A 41 16.09 -2.98 -18.07
N GLY A 42 16.62 -4.19 -18.22
CA GLY A 42 17.06 -4.72 -19.54
C GLY A 42 15.95 -5.31 -20.40
N LEU A 43 14.73 -5.43 -19.89
CA LEU A 43 13.60 -6.02 -20.62
C LEU A 43 12.79 -4.91 -21.30
N VAL A 44 12.54 -5.09 -22.61
CA VAL A 44 11.64 -4.25 -23.39
C VAL A 44 10.40 -5.06 -23.73
N LEU A 45 9.26 -4.63 -23.24
CA LEU A 45 7.97 -5.24 -23.53
C LEU A 45 7.27 -4.44 -24.63
N TRP A 46 6.75 -5.16 -25.61
CA TRP A 46 5.95 -4.64 -26.70
C TRP A 46 4.47 -4.98 -26.49
N PRO A 47 3.53 -4.38 -27.25
CA PRO A 47 2.13 -4.74 -27.15
C PRO A 47 1.85 -6.23 -27.36
N GLN A 48 2.68 -6.92 -28.18
CA GLN A 48 2.60 -8.35 -28.41
C GLN A 48 2.89 -9.19 -27.16
N ASP A 49 3.59 -8.61 -26.18
CA ASP A 49 3.92 -9.24 -24.91
C ASP A 49 2.79 -9.10 -23.85
N ALA A 50 1.57 -8.72 -24.25
CA ALA A 50 0.43 -8.55 -23.37
C ALA A 50 0.14 -9.80 -22.51
N LEU A 51 0.48 -11.01 -23.02
CA LEU A 51 0.39 -12.24 -22.27
C LEU A 51 1.28 -12.23 -21.01
N LEU A 52 2.49 -11.68 -21.11
CA LEU A 52 3.39 -11.55 -19.94
C LEU A 52 2.83 -10.60 -18.89
N LEU A 53 2.19 -9.52 -19.32
CA LEU A 53 1.49 -8.60 -18.41
C LEU A 53 0.32 -9.32 -17.71
N ALA A 54 -0.47 -10.09 -18.46
CA ALA A 54 -1.57 -10.87 -17.89
C ALA A 54 -1.07 -11.88 -16.84
N ILE A 55 0.01 -12.60 -17.14
CA ILE A 55 0.65 -13.53 -16.20
C ILE A 55 1.15 -12.78 -14.95
N ALA A 56 1.79 -11.63 -15.11
CA ALA A 56 2.27 -10.82 -13.99
C ALA A 56 1.11 -10.36 -13.08
N LEU A 57 -0.02 -9.94 -13.64
CA LEU A 57 -1.21 -9.56 -12.90
C LEU A 57 -1.83 -10.75 -12.14
N ILE A 58 -1.90 -11.93 -12.78
CA ILE A 58 -2.37 -13.17 -12.13
C ILE A 58 -1.45 -13.56 -10.97
N LEU A 59 -0.13 -13.47 -11.15
CA LEU A 59 0.85 -13.74 -10.10
C LEU A 59 0.70 -12.76 -8.94
N ALA A 60 0.54 -11.47 -9.23
CA ALA A 60 0.33 -10.44 -8.21
C ALA A 60 -0.98 -10.70 -7.42
N ALA A 61 -2.08 -11.02 -8.11
CA ALA A 61 -3.36 -11.32 -7.48
C ALA A 61 -3.28 -12.61 -6.63
N THR A 62 -2.69 -13.67 -7.16
CA THR A 62 -2.55 -14.96 -6.45
C THR A 62 -1.62 -14.82 -5.24
N GLY A 63 -0.52 -14.08 -5.38
CA GLY A 63 0.39 -13.76 -4.28
C GLY A 63 -0.29 -12.95 -3.18
N LEU A 64 -1.13 -11.99 -3.56
CA LEU A 64 -1.92 -11.20 -2.63
C LEU A 64 -2.95 -12.05 -1.87
N PHE A 65 -3.62 -12.99 -2.55
CA PHE A 65 -4.55 -13.93 -1.90
C PHE A 65 -3.82 -14.91 -0.98
N LEU A 66 -2.63 -15.38 -1.37
CA LEU A 66 -1.79 -16.19 -0.50
C LEU A 66 -1.40 -15.44 0.78
N ALA A 67 -0.92 -14.21 0.65
CA ALA A 67 -0.56 -13.36 1.79
C ALA A 67 -1.78 -13.13 2.70
N THR A 68 -2.96 -12.88 2.12
CA THR A 68 -4.20 -12.70 2.87
C THR A 68 -4.62 -13.97 3.60
N ALA A 69 -4.54 -15.14 2.97
CA ALA A 69 -4.87 -16.40 3.61
C ALA A 69 -3.92 -16.76 4.77
N MET A 70 -2.68 -16.27 4.74
CA MET A 70 -1.69 -16.51 5.79
C MET A 70 -1.79 -15.54 6.96
N ALA A 71 -1.87 -14.26 6.67
CA ALA A 71 -1.66 -13.17 7.64
C ALA A 71 -2.73 -12.06 7.54
N GLY A 72 -3.90 -12.36 7.01
CA GLY A 72 -5.00 -11.43 6.92
C GLY A 72 -4.68 -10.22 6.03
N ARG A 73 -5.03 -9.05 6.50
CA ARG A 73 -4.88 -7.80 5.73
C ARG A 73 -3.47 -7.20 5.76
N VAL A 74 -2.44 -8.03 5.76
CA VAL A 74 -1.05 -7.57 5.84
C VAL A 74 -0.69 -6.60 4.70
N PHE A 75 -1.21 -6.83 3.50
CA PHE A 75 -1.02 -5.87 2.39
C PHE A 75 -1.61 -4.50 2.71
N CYS A 76 -2.86 -4.46 3.22
CA CYS A 76 -3.52 -3.21 3.59
C CYS A 76 -2.75 -2.46 4.70
N GLY A 77 -2.21 -3.18 5.68
CA GLY A 77 -1.48 -2.58 6.79
C GLY A 77 -0.08 -2.08 6.46
N PHE A 78 0.63 -2.74 5.53
CA PHE A 78 2.07 -2.54 5.35
C PHE A 78 2.52 -2.15 3.95
N ALA A 79 1.76 -2.47 2.89
CA ALA A 79 2.18 -2.26 1.50
C ALA A 79 1.20 -1.42 0.68
N CYS A 80 -0.03 -1.22 1.15
CA CYS A 80 -1.04 -0.44 0.44
C CYS A 80 -0.66 1.05 0.36
N PRO A 81 -0.62 1.66 -0.84
CA PRO A 81 -0.30 3.07 -0.98
C PRO A 81 -1.20 3.98 -0.12
N GLN A 82 -2.50 3.70 -0.04
CA GLN A 82 -3.43 4.46 0.79
C GLN A 82 -2.98 4.51 2.26
N THR A 83 -2.64 3.38 2.84
CA THR A 83 -2.19 3.30 4.24
C THR A 83 -0.86 4.01 4.44
N ILE A 84 0.08 3.82 3.51
CA ILE A 84 1.42 4.42 3.57
C ILE A 84 1.33 5.94 3.55
N TYR A 85 0.60 6.52 2.59
CA TYR A 85 0.44 7.97 2.52
C TYR A 85 -0.36 8.54 3.70
N THR A 86 -1.39 7.82 4.16
CA THR A 86 -2.13 8.22 5.37
C THR A 86 -1.22 8.25 6.60
N LEU A 87 -0.33 7.26 6.76
CA LEU A 87 0.65 7.23 7.85
C LEU A 87 1.65 8.38 7.76
N ILE A 88 2.16 8.69 6.57
CA ILE A 88 3.07 9.83 6.35
C ILE A 88 2.36 11.15 6.68
N PHE A 89 1.14 11.35 6.20
CA PHE A 89 0.36 12.55 6.43
C PHE A 89 0.00 12.73 7.92
N THR A 90 -0.36 11.64 8.60
CA THR A 90 -0.61 11.64 10.05
C THR A 90 0.66 11.92 10.84
N TRP A 91 1.82 11.40 10.38
CA TRP A 91 3.12 11.71 10.99
C TRP A 91 3.47 13.20 10.86
N VAL A 92 3.26 13.81 9.67
CA VAL A 92 3.42 15.26 9.46
C VAL A 92 2.50 16.03 10.39
N GLU A 93 1.23 15.62 10.49
CA GLU A 93 0.23 16.25 11.36
C GLU A 93 0.67 16.22 12.84
N ALA A 94 1.15 15.06 13.31
CA ALA A 94 1.63 14.90 14.66
C ALA A 94 2.89 15.75 14.95
N ARG A 95 3.73 16.00 13.95
CA ARG A 95 4.92 16.85 14.10
C ARG A 95 4.60 18.34 14.09
N VAL A 96 3.58 18.77 13.33
CA VAL A 96 3.21 20.17 13.18
C VAL A 96 2.20 20.61 14.26
N GLU A 97 1.12 19.84 14.45
CA GLU A 97 0.01 20.19 15.35
C GLU A 97 0.13 19.52 16.72
N GLY A 98 1.02 18.54 16.88
CA GLY A 98 1.23 17.77 18.10
C GLY A 98 0.41 16.48 18.17
N ASP A 99 0.36 15.88 19.36
CA ASP A 99 -0.37 14.66 19.63
C ASP A 99 -1.91 14.82 19.50
N HIS A 100 -2.64 13.72 19.63
CA HIS A 100 -4.11 13.74 19.52
C HIS A 100 -4.77 14.74 20.47
N VAL A 101 -4.29 14.86 21.73
CA VAL A 101 -4.84 15.78 22.70
C VAL A 101 -4.56 17.25 22.33
N ALA A 102 -3.34 17.52 21.85
CA ALA A 102 -2.96 18.87 21.37
C ALA A 102 -3.81 19.29 20.17
N ARG A 103 -4.06 18.36 19.23
CA ARG A 103 -4.91 18.62 18.06
C ARG A 103 -6.37 18.91 18.45
N LEU A 104 -6.95 18.14 19.37
CA LEU A 104 -8.30 18.40 19.87
C LEU A 104 -8.40 19.80 20.51
N LYS A 105 -7.41 20.19 21.33
CA LYS A 105 -7.35 21.53 21.89
C LYS A 105 -7.21 22.62 20.83
N LEU A 106 -6.38 22.38 19.78
CA LEU A 106 -6.21 23.30 18.67
C LEU A 106 -7.51 23.44 17.88
N ASP A 107 -8.28 22.38 17.69
CA ASP A 107 -9.56 22.41 16.98
C ASP A 107 -10.60 23.25 17.73
N GLN A 108 -10.68 23.09 19.04
CA GLN A 108 -11.60 23.84 19.90
C GLN A 108 -11.17 25.30 20.13
N ALA A 109 -9.89 25.63 19.92
CA ALA A 109 -9.39 26.97 20.12
C ALA A 109 -9.96 27.96 19.08
N PRO A 110 -10.20 29.21 19.44
CA PRO A 110 -10.61 30.25 18.49
C PRO A 110 -9.53 30.48 17.42
N TRP A 111 -9.93 31.06 16.28
CA TRP A 111 -9.00 31.41 15.22
C TRP A 111 -7.94 32.38 15.74
N SER A 112 -6.69 32.03 15.58
CA SER A 112 -5.52 32.81 15.96
C SER A 112 -4.43 32.69 14.88
N PHE A 113 -3.50 33.63 14.85
CA PHE A 113 -2.37 33.60 13.91
C PHE A 113 -1.57 32.28 14.04
N ARG A 114 -1.37 31.80 15.28
CA ARG A 114 -0.71 30.51 15.55
C ARG A 114 -1.48 29.33 14.94
N LYS A 115 -2.81 29.28 15.13
CA LYS A 115 -3.66 28.24 14.55
C LYS A 115 -3.60 28.25 13.03
N LEU A 116 -3.66 29.44 12.42
CA LEU A 116 -3.55 29.62 10.97
C LEU A 116 -2.18 29.12 10.47
N LEU A 117 -1.09 29.51 11.13
CA LEU A 117 0.26 29.11 10.76
C LEU A 117 0.43 27.58 10.82
N LEU A 118 0.02 26.94 11.92
CA LEU A 118 0.13 25.48 12.07
C LEU A 118 -0.68 24.75 10.98
N ARG A 119 -1.91 25.19 10.73
CA ARG A 119 -2.76 24.61 9.68
C ARG A 119 -2.16 24.81 8.29
N SER A 120 -1.72 26.00 7.96
CA SER A 120 -1.08 26.29 6.66
C SER A 120 0.19 25.47 6.47
N THR A 121 1.03 25.33 7.50
CA THR A 121 2.24 24.50 7.44
C THR A 121 1.90 23.03 7.21
N LYS A 122 0.91 22.48 7.92
CA LYS A 122 0.46 21.11 7.71
C LYS A 122 0.00 20.89 6.27
N HIS A 123 -0.94 21.69 5.80
CA HIS A 123 -1.47 21.56 4.45
C HIS A 123 -0.42 21.82 3.37
N GLY A 124 0.50 22.78 3.61
CA GLY A 124 1.64 23.02 2.72
C GLY A 124 2.55 21.81 2.57
N LEU A 125 2.91 21.17 3.68
CA LEU A 125 3.72 19.93 3.65
C LEU A 125 2.97 18.79 2.96
N TRP A 126 1.68 18.62 3.21
CA TRP A 126 0.86 17.62 2.53
C TRP A 126 0.81 17.85 1.02
N LEU A 127 0.64 19.11 0.59
CA LEU A 127 0.65 19.47 -0.83
C LEU A 127 2.01 19.22 -1.49
N LEU A 128 3.11 19.51 -0.79
CA LEU A 128 4.45 19.22 -1.29
C LEU A 128 4.68 17.72 -1.50
N ILE A 129 4.28 16.89 -0.54
CA ILE A 129 4.38 15.42 -0.65
C ILE A 129 3.47 14.92 -1.77
N ALA A 130 2.25 15.42 -1.86
CA ALA A 130 1.31 15.06 -2.91
C ALA A 130 1.81 15.47 -4.31
N ALA A 131 2.35 16.68 -4.45
CA ALA A 131 2.93 17.16 -5.71
C ALA A 131 4.14 16.31 -6.12
N TRP A 132 5.04 16.00 -5.17
CA TRP A 132 6.17 15.13 -5.45
C TRP A 132 5.74 13.73 -5.89
N THR A 133 4.67 13.20 -5.29
CA THR A 133 4.06 11.93 -5.70
C THR A 133 3.51 12.00 -7.12
N GLY A 134 2.80 13.07 -7.48
CA GLY A 134 2.31 13.30 -8.83
C GLY A 134 3.43 13.41 -9.87
N ILE A 135 4.48 14.18 -9.56
CA ILE A 135 5.68 14.31 -10.40
C ILE A 135 6.34 12.94 -10.61
N THR A 136 6.53 12.17 -9.55
CA THR A 136 7.13 10.84 -9.64
C THR A 136 6.27 9.90 -10.47
N PHE A 137 4.96 9.92 -10.31
CA PHE A 137 4.05 9.09 -11.08
C PHE A 137 4.14 9.41 -12.58
N VAL A 138 4.06 10.68 -12.96
CA VAL A 138 4.23 11.12 -14.36
C VAL A 138 5.64 10.81 -14.86
N GLY A 139 6.65 10.86 -13.98
CA GLY A 139 8.03 10.50 -14.25
C GLY A 139 8.26 9.04 -14.64
N TYR A 140 7.28 8.15 -14.47
CA TYR A 140 7.31 6.79 -15.03
C TYR A 140 6.85 6.72 -16.50
N PHE A 141 6.20 7.78 -16.99
CA PHE A 141 5.68 7.85 -18.38
C PHE A 141 6.51 8.81 -19.25
N THR A 142 6.94 9.91 -18.66
CA THR A 142 7.89 10.85 -19.29
C THR A 142 9.17 10.83 -18.47
N PRO A 143 10.37 10.70 -19.08
CA PRO A 143 11.62 10.61 -18.35
C PRO A 143 11.74 11.74 -17.31
N ILE A 144 11.93 11.38 -16.03
CA ILE A 144 11.87 12.36 -14.93
C ILE A 144 12.91 13.47 -15.07
N ARG A 145 14.05 13.17 -15.72
CA ARG A 145 15.13 14.13 -15.95
C ARG A 145 14.78 15.17 -17.03
N GLU A 146 13.81 14.89 -17.88
CA GLU A 146 13.24 15.80 -18.86
C GLU A 146 12.04 16.56 -18.26
N LEU A 147 11.20 15.84 -17.52
CA LEU A 147 10.02 16.40 -16.88
C LEU A 147 10.35 17.51 -15.85
N LEU A 148 11.35 17.28 -14.98
CA LEU A 148 11.67 18.23 -13.91
C LEU A 148 12.12 19.61 -14.41
N PRO A 149 13.03 19.78 -15.38
CA PRO A 149 13.36 21.09 -15.92
C PRO A 149 12.23 21.72 -16.73
N ALA A 150 11.35 20.94 -17.35
CA ALA A 150 10.19 21.44 -18.10
C ALA A 150 9.13 22.09 -17.21
N LEU A 151 9.02 21.66 -15.92
CA LEU A 151 8.04 22.21 -14.99
C LEU A 151 8.19 23.71 -14.76
N PRO A 152 9.35 24.27 -14.36
CA PRO A 152 9.52 25.70 -14.16
C PRO A 152 9.52 26.48 -15.48
N ALA A 153 9.83 25.83 -16.61
CA ALA A 153 9.80 26.43 -17.94
C ALA A 153 8.39 26.52 -18.55
N TRP A 154 7.39 25.90 -17.92
CA TRP A 154 6.02 25.76 -18.45
C TRP A 154 5.94 25.05 -19.80
N GLU A 155 6.91 24.18 -20.09
CA GLU A 155 7.02 23.39 -21.33
C GLU A 155 6.43 21.98 -21.19
N VAL A 156 5.65 21.75 -20.13
CA VAL A 156 5.00 20.45 -19.86
C VAL A 156 3.81 20.27 -20.79
N GLY A 157 3.70 19.10 -21.42
CA GLY A 157 2.57 18.77 -22.28
C GLY A 157 1.23 18.77 -21.54
N PRO A 158 0.11 18.98 -22.24
CA PRO A 158 -1.22 19.10 -21.61
C PRO A 158 -1.65 17.82 -20.87
N TRP A 159 -1.29 16.65 -21.39
CA TRP A 159 -1.59 15.37 -20.74
C TRP A 159 -0.74 15.13 -19.49
N GLU A 160 0.52 15.49 -19.52
CA GLU A 160 1.43 15.40 -18.37
C GLU A 160 0.96 16.35 -17.27
N ALA A 161 0.62 17.58 -17.60
CA ALA A 161 0.07 18.57 -16.66
C ALA A 161 -1.23 18.08 -16.04
N PHE A 162 -2.14 17.52 -16.85
CA PHE A 162 -3.39 16.95 -16.35
C PHE A 162 -3.14 15.84 -15.32
N TRP A 163 -2.32 14.85 -15.66
CA TRP A 163 -2.05 13.73 -14.77
C TRP A 163 -1.27 14.13 -13.53
N LEU A 164 -0.35 15.10 -13.65
CA LEU A 164 0.38 15.64 -12.51
C LEU A 164 -0.59 16.28 -11.50
N ILE A 165 -1.48 17.15 -11.96
CA ILE A 165 -2.48 17.79 -11.10
C ILE A 165 -3.44 16.75 -10.53
N PHE A 166 -3.92 15.83 -11.36
CA PHE A 166 -4.85 14.78 -10.95
C PHE A 166 -4.27 13.90 -9.82
N TYR A 167 -3.06 13.34 -10.00
CA TYR A 167 -2.47 12.46 -8.99
C TYR A 167 -2.04 13.22 -7.74
N SER A 168 -1.61 14.47 -7.87
CA SER A 168 -1.33 15.32 -6.72
C SER A 168 -2.60 15.61 -5.90
N ALA A 169 -3.66 16.03 -6.56
CA ALA A 169 -4.96 16.28 -5.91
C ALA A 169 -5.53 15.00 -5.30
N PHE A 170 -5.46 13.89 -6.03
CA PHE A 170 -5.95 12.58 -5.59
C PHE A 170 -5.20 12.10 -4.34
N THR A 171 -3.86 12.19 -4.32
CA THR A 171 -3.05 11.83 -3.15
C THR A 171 -3.40 12.70 -1.95
N TYR A 172 -3.52 14.01 -2.16
CA TYR A 172 -3.88 14.96 -1.10
C TYR A 172 -5.26 14.67 -0.51
N VAL A 173 -6.26 14.44 -1.35
CA VAL A 173 -7.64 14.14 -0.91
C VAL A 173 -7.72 12.79 -0.22
N GLN A 174 -7.16 11.75 -0.82
CA GLN A 174 -7.28 10.40 -0.27
C GLN A 174 -6.53 10.23 1.05
N ALA A 175 -5.29 10.68 1.13
CA ALA A 175 -4.46 10.49 2.32
C ALA A 175 -4.70 11.54 3.41
N GLY A 176 -5.06 12.76 3.02
CA GLY A 176 -5.26 13.88 3.93
C GLY A 176 -6.68 14.02 4.45
N LEU A 177 -7.66 13.96 3.55
CA LEU A 177 -9.05 14.27 3.87
C LEU A 177 -9.95 13.03 4.02
N ALA A 178 -9.89 12.11 3.07
CA ALA A 178 -10.77 10.94 3.03
C ALA A 178 -10.27 9.77 3.92
N ARG A 179 -8.96 9.62 4.06
CA ARG A 179 -8.29 8.65 4.96
C ARG A 179 -8.97 7.28 5.00
N GLU A 180 -9.57 6.95 6.17
CA GLU A 180 -10.28 5.70 6.43
C GLU A 180 -11.51 5.49 5.56
N ALA A 181 -12.18 6.55 5.12
CA ALA A 181 -13.36 6.44 4.26
C ALA A 181 -13.04 5.74 2.92
N VAL A 182 -11.82 5.89 2.41
CA VAL A 182 -11.35 5.17 1.22
C VAL A 182 -11.38 3.67 1.46
N CYS A 183 -10.81 3.21 2.58
CA CYS A 183 -10.76 1.78 2.94
C CYS A 183 -12.13 1.20 3.26
N GLN A 184 -13.01 1.98 3.91
CA GLN A 184 -14.31 1.53 4.38
C GLN A 184 -15.38 1.52 3.28
N HIS A 185 -15.35 2.52 2.36
CA HIS A 185 -16.45 2.75 1.43
C HIS A 185 -16.06 2.63 -0.04
N MET A 186 -14.83 2.99 -0.41
CA MET A 186 -14.41 3.08 -1.81
C MET A 186 -13.64 1.84 -2.29
N CYS A 187 -12.87 1.19 -1.40
CA CYS A 187 -12.00 0.09 -1.80
C CYS A 187 -12.76 -1.25 -1.90
N PRO A 188 -12.93 -1.82 -3.10
CA PRO A 188 -13.63 -3.10 -3.28
C PRO A 188 -12.84 -4.24 -2.66
N TYR A 189 -11.50 -4.16 -2.65
CA TYR A 189 -10.61 -5.16 -2.10
C TYR A 189 -10.82 -5.35 -0.59
N SER A 190 -11.09 -4.29 0.16
CA SER A 190 -11.34 -4.36 1.59
C SER A 190 -12.57 -5.22 1.94
N ARG A 191 -13.63 -5.15 1.14
CA ARG A 191 -14.82 -5.99 1.29
C ARG A 191 -14.56 -7.43 0.83
N PHE A 192 -13.86 -7.60 -0.28
CA PHE A 192 -13.53 -8.91 -0.79
C PHE A 192 -12.66 -9.72 0.20
N GLN A 193 -11.68 -9.09 0.82
CA GLN A 193 -10.87 -9.73 1.87
C GLN A 193 -11.70 -10.18 3.07
N GLY A 194 -12.74 -9.44 3.44
CA GLY A 194 -13.60 -9.82 4.57
C GLY A 194 -14.24 -11.21 4.43
N THR A 195 -14.46 -11.68 3.20
CA THR A 195 -14.98 -13.03 2.93
C THR A 195 -13.91 -14.12 3.01
N MET A 196 -12.64 -13.76 3.08
CA MET A 196 -11.52 -14.70 3.16
C MET A 196 -11.10 -15.02 4.59
N PHE A 197 -11.66 -14.35 5.59
CA PHE A 197 -11.34 -14.60 6.99
C PHE A 197 -11.73 -16.03 7.40
N ASP A 198 -10.83 -16.70 8.12
CA ASP A 198 -11.08 -17.97 8.78
C ASP A 198 -10.42 -18.00 10.18
N ASP A 199 -10.78 -19.00 10.98
CA ASP A 199 -10.33 -19.17 12.36
C ASP A 199 -8.83 -19.44 12.51
N THR A 200 -8.16 -19.82 11.41
CA THR A 200 -6.73 -20.13 11.39
C THR A 200 -5.85 -18.95 10.99
N MET A 201 -6.44 -17.86 10.47
CA MET A 201 -5.74 -16.72 9.96
C MET A 201 -5.25 -15.82 11.10
N GLN A 202 -4.04 -15.29 10.97
CA GLN A 202 -3.50 -14.36 11.97
C GLN A 202 -3.99 -12.93 11.72
N THR A 203 -4.66 -12.38 12.72
CA THR A 203 -5.16 -11.00 12.72
C THR A 203 -4.75 -10.29 14.01
N VAL A 204 -4.70 -8.96 13.97
CA VAL A 204 -4.55 -8.19 15.20
C VAL A 204 -5.79 -8.39 16.03
N SER A 205 -5.62 -8.92 17.24
CA SER A 205 -6.73 -9.31 18.12
C SER A 205 -6.46 -8.93 19.56
N TYR A 206 -7.52 -8.62 20.27
CA TYR A 206 -7.51 -8.35 21.70
C TYR A 206 -7.80 -9.64 22.49
N ASP A 207 -7.01 -9.90 23.51
CA ASP A 207 -7.19 -11.07 24.40
C ASP A 207 -8.24 -10.74 25.46
N VAL A 208 -9.50 -11.11 25.18
CA VAL A 208 -10.64 -10.83 26.03
C VAL A 208 -10.50 -11.53 27.41
N VAL A 209 -10.00 -12.77 27.41
CA VAL A 209 -9.87 -13.57 28.64
C VAL A 209 -8.90 -12.91 29.62
N ARG A 210 -7.84 -12.34 29.08
CA ARG A 210 -6.83 -11.64 29.89
C ARG A 210 -7.23 -10.20 30.21
N GLY A 211 -7.94 -9.53 29.31
CA GLY A 211 -8.20 -8.09 29.39
C GLY A 211 -9.47 -7.69 30.13
N GLU A 212 -10.43 -8.59 30.22
CA GLU A 212 -11.72 -8.28 30.86
C GLU A 212 -11.80 -8.86 32.29
N PRO A 213 -12.55 -8.21 33.20
CA PRO A 213 -13.25 -6.93 33.05
C PRO A 213 -12.30 -5.71 33.07
N ARG A 214 -12.56 -4.74 32.20
CA ARG A 214 -11.77 -3.49 32.07
C ARG A 214 -11.98 -2.59 33.29
N ASN A 215 -10.93 -1.95 33.80
CA ASN A 215 -11.09 -0.96 34.87
C ASN A 215 -9.96 0.10 34.84
N LEU A 216 -10.36 1.36 34.79
CA LEU A 216 -9.45 2.52 34.75
C LEU A 216 -8.54 2.61 36.01
N ARG A 217 -8.94 2.06 37.15
CA ARG A 217 -8.26 2.27 38.43
C ARG A 217 -7.64 1.02 39.05
N ARG A 218 -7.77 -0.16 38.49
CA ARG A 218 -7.26 -1.42 39.08
C ARG A 218 -7.54 -1.62 40.58
N GLN A 219 -8.68 -1.11 41.07
CA GLN A 219 -8.97 -1.05 42.50
C GLN A 219 -9.61 -2.32 43.09
N THR A 220 -9.88 -3.31 42.27
CA THR A 220 -10.50 -4.57 42.72
C THR A 220 -9.65 -5.78 42.35
N ALA A 221 -9.65 -6.79 43.21
CA ALA A 221 -8.79 -7.99 43.08
C ALA A 221 -9.09 -8.89 41.86
N ASN A 222 -10.18 -8.62 41.11
CA ASN A 222 -10.64 -9.43 39.98
C ASN A 222 -10.78 -8.60 38.70
N VAL A 223 -9.75 -7.84 38.34
CA VAL A 223 -9.73 -6.94 37.16
C VAL A 223 -8.73 -7.46 36.13
N GLY A 224 -9.13 -7.43 34.86
CA GLY A 224 -8.26 -7.78 33.74
C GLY A 224 -7.11 -6.78 33.58
N ASP A 225 -6.20 -7.11 32.66
CA ASP A 225 -5.02 -6.26 32.39
C ASP A 225 -5.36 -4.95 31.66
N CYS A 226 -6.53 -4.84 31.02
CA CYS A 226 -6.95 -3.64 30.31
C CYS A 226 -7.38 -2.53 31.27
N ILE A 227 -6.65 -1.41 31.26
CA ILE A 227 -6.94 -0.23 32.09
C ILE A 227 -7.92 0.76 31.44
N ASP A 228 -8.55 0.40 30.33
CA ASP A 228 -9.51 1.21 29.58
C ASP A 228 -9.01 2.63 29.20
N CYS A 229 -7.74 2.74 28.83
CA CYS A 229 -7.12 4.03 28.48
C CYS A 229 -7.54 4.57 27.09
N GLY A 230 -8.16 3.76 26.24
CA GLY A 230 -8.61 4.15 24.90
C GLY A 230 -7.51 4.46 23.88
N ILE A 231 -6.23 4.28 24.22
CA ILE A 231 -5.10 4.61 23.30
C ILE A 231 -5.14 3.74 22.04
N CYS A 232 -5.55 2.47 22.15
CA CYS A 232 -5.70 1.58 21.00
C CYS A 232 -6.67 2.11 19.93
N VAL A 233 -7.72 2.82 20.34
CA VAL A 233 -8.67 3.49 19.44
C VAL A 233 -8.07 4.77 18.85
N GLN A 234 -7.36 5.56 19.67
CA GLN A 234 -6.78 6.84 19.25
C GLN A 234 -5.67 6.69 18.20
N VAL A 235 -4.89 5.61 18.27
CA VAL A 235 -3.82 5.33 17.29
C VAL A 235 -4.33 4.61 16.05
N CYS A 236 -5.57 4.14 16.06
CA CYS A 236 -6.14 3.38 14.94
C CYS A 236 -6.38 4.28 13.72
N PRO A 237 -5.74 4.01 12.56
CA PRO A 237 -5.93 4.82 11.36
C PRO A 237 -7.33 4.68 10.75
N THR A 238 -8.08 3.64 11.13
CA THR A 238 -9.47 3.41 10.71
C THR A 238 -10.50 3.72 11.81
N GLY A 239 -10.03 4.20 12.98
CA GLY A 239 -10.89 4.67 14.08
C GLY A 239 -11.73 3.59 14.76
N ILE A 240 -11.36 2.30 14.63
CA ILE A 240 -12.10 1.19 15.26
C ILE A 240 -11.65 0.94 16.69
N ASP A 241 -12.53 0.36 17.50
CA ASP A 241 -12.16 -0.23 18.77
C ASP A 241 -11.89 -1.74 18.61
N ILE A 242 -10.61 -2.11 18.67
CA ILE A 242 -10.18 -3.51 18.50
C ILE A 242 -10.68 -4.42 19.65
N ARG A 243 -11.09 -3.83 20.78
CA ARG A 243 -11.60 -4.56 21.94
C ARG A 243 -13.01 -5.13 21.72
N ASP A 244 -13.73 -4.59 20.74
CA ASP A 244 -15.06 -5.09 20.34
C ASP A 244 -14.97 -6.30 19.40
N GLY A 245 -13.78 -6.88 19.26
CA GLY A 245 -13.52 -8.05 18.45
C GLY A 245 -13.08 -7.73 17.03
N LEU A 246 -13.04 -8.76 16.17
CA LEU A 246 -12.62 -8.65 14.79
C LEU A 246 -13.63 -7.83 13.97
N GLN A 247 -13.14 -6.77 13.34
CA GLN A 247 -13.95 -5.87 12.52
C GLN A 247 -13.40 -5.84 11.07
N TYR A 248 -14.30 -5.79 10.09
CA TYR A 248 -13.91 -5.74 8.68
C TYR A 248 -13.14 -4.46 8.30
N GLN A 249 -13.24 -3.39 9.09
CA GLN A 249 -12.50 -2.14 8.88
C GLN A 249 -11.05 -2.24 9.34
N CYS A 250 -10.69 -3.23 10.16
CA CYS A 250 -9.32 -3.43 10.62
C CYS A 250 -8.39 -3.71 9.44
N ILE A 251 -7.36 -2.89 9.26
CA ILE A 251 -6.35 -3.05 8.20
C ILE A 251 -5.14 -3.90 8.64
N ASN A 252 -5.19 -4.47 9.82
CA ASN A 252 -4.16 -5.37 10.38
C ASN A 252 -2.76 -4.73 10.50
N CYS A 253 -2.69 -3.42 10.77
CA CYS A 253 -1.43 -2.67 10.82
C CYS A 253 -0.63 -2.84 12.12
N GLY A 254 -1.25 -3.30 13.23
CA GLY A 254 -0.59 -3.54 14.50
C GLY A 254 -0.30 -2.31 15.37
N LEU A 255 -0.63 -1.08 14.95
CA LEU A 255 -0.35 0.14 15.74
C LEU A 255 -0.99 0.11 17.12
N CYS A 256 -2.18 -0.49 17.25
CA CYS A 256 -2.84 -0.66 18.56
C CYS A 256 -2.10 -1.65 19.46
N ALA A 257 -1.42 -2.66 18.89
CA ALA A 257 -0.61 -3.60 19.66
C ALA A 257 0.62 -2.90 20.24
N ASP A 258 1.38 -2.15 19.43
CA ASP A 258 2.54 -1.39 19.87
C ASP A 258 2.17 -0.37 20.95
N ALA A 259 1.10 0.41 20.72
CA ALA A 259 0.63 1.41 21.68
C ALA A 259 0.12 0.79 22.99
N CYS A 260 -0.53 -0.38 22.93
CA CYS A 260 -0.96 -1.12 24.12
C CYS A 260 0.24 -1.66 24.90
N ASP A 261 1.24 -2.20 24.22
CA ASP A 261 2.47 -2.71 24.84
C ASP A 261 3.24 -1.62 25.60
N ASP A 262 3.28 -0.40 25.07
CA ASP A 262 3.86 0.76 25.75
C ASP A 262 3.10 1.12 27.04
N VAL A 263 1.78 0.97 27.04
CA VAL A 263 0.94 1.17 28.24
C VAL A 263 1.15 0.04 29.23
N MET A 264 1.16 -1.21 28.76
CA MET A 264 1.38 -2.38 29.61
C MET A 264 2.72 -2.30 30.35
N LEU A 265 3.77 -1.84 29.68
CA LEU A 265 5.07 -1.60 30.31
C LEU A 265 5.00 -0.57 31.43
N LYS A 266 4.29 0.55 31.24
CA LYS A 266 4.12 1.61 32.24
C LYS A 266 3.30 1.15 33.44
N THR A 267 2.39 0.22 33.25
CA THR A 267 1.53 -0.35 34.31
C THR A 267 2.13 -1.58 34.98
N GLY A 268 3.29 -2.07 34.50
CA GLY A 268 3.92 -3.28 35.03
C GLY A 268 3.21 -4.57 34.65
N SER A 269 2.36 -4.54 33.60
CA SER A 269 1.68 -5.71 33.07
C SER A 269 2.48 -6.35 31.93
N PRO A 270 2.33 -7.67 31.71
CA PRO A 270 3.00 -8.33 30.60
C PRO A 270 2.44 -7.84 29.25
N ARG A 271 3.31 -7.69 28.25
CA ARG A 271 2.97 -7.31 26.89
C ARG A 271 2.04 -8.32 26.22
N GLY A 272 1.51 -7.97 25.03
CA GLY A 272 0.76 -8.86 24.17
C GLY A 272 -0.71 -8.99 24.55
N LEU A 273 -1.30 -7.99 25.20
CA LEU A 273 -2.74 -7.91 25.42
C LEU A 273 -3.50 -7.74 24.08
N ILE A 274 -2.93 -6.93 23.18
CA ILE A 274 -3.31 -6.88 21.78
C ILE A 274 -2.13 -7.44 20.99
N ARG A 275 -2.37 -8.47 20.16
CA ARG A 275 -1.32 -9.16 19.40
C ARG A 275 -1.83 -9.75 18.10
N PHE A 276 -0.92 -10.14 17.23
CA PHE A 276 -1.28 -10.99 16.10
C PHE A 276 -1.54 -12.41 16.61
N ALA A 277 -2.77 -12.85 16.46
CA ALA A 277 -3.21 -14.19 16.87
C ALA A 277 -4.35 -14.67 15.97
N SER A 278 -4.51 -15.98 15.85
CA SER A 278 -5.69 -16.58 15.25
C SER A 278 -6.80 -16.75 16.31
N GLU A 279 -8.05 -16.81 15.86
CA GLU A 279 -9.18 -17.07 16.79
C GLU A 279 -8.99 -18.39 17.55
N ARG A 280 -8.42 -19.41 16.88
CA ARG A 280 -8.09 -20.70 17.51
C ARG A 280 -7.06 -20.55 18.63
N GLU A 281 -6.02 -19.75 18.43
CA GLU A 281 -5.02 -19.49 19.47
C GLU A 281 -5.60 -18.74 20.65
N LEU A 282 -6.50 -17.78 20.42
CA LEU A 282 -7.21 -17.06 21.51
C LEU A 282 -8.17 -17.98 22.27
N ALA A 283 -8.76 -18.97 21.59
CA ALA A 283 -9.59 -20.01 22.20
C ALA A 283 -8.77 -21.13 22.91
N GLY A 284 -7.44 -20.98 23.01
CA GLY A 284 -6.56 -21.98 23.64
C GLY A 284 -6.36 -23.26 22.82
N GLN A 285 -6.76 -23.26 21.55
CA GLN A 285 -6.55 -24.40 20.65
C GLN A 285 -5.17 -24.35 20.01
N PRO A 286 -4.57 -25.49 19.63
CA PRO A 286 -3.28 -25.47 18.98
C PRO A 286 -3.36 -24.78 17.62
N ALA A 287 -2.33 -23.98 17.31
CA ALA A 287 -2.20 -23.29 16.02
C ALA A 287 -2.26 -24.31 14.87
N ALA A 288 -3.02 -24.00 13.83
CA ALA A 288 -3.09 -24.83 12.64
C ALA A 288 -1.72 -24.84 11.94
N ARG A 289 -1.06 -26.00 11.91
CA ARG A 289 0.25 -26.18 11.29
C ARG A 289 0.16 -27.06 10.05
N GLY A 290 0.97 -26.72 9.03
CA GLY A 290 1.09 -27.49 7.80
C GLY A 290 -0.06 -27.31 6.80
N TRP A 291 0.08 -27.99 5.67
CA TRP A 291 -0.81 -27.90 4.51
C TRP A 291 -2.21 -28.47 4.78
N SER A 292 -2.28 -29.54 5.57
CA SER A 292 -3.56 -30.17 5.95
C SER A 292 -4.41 -29.30 6.87
N GLY A 293 -3.77 -28.46 7.69
CA GLY A 293 -4.46 -27.54 8.59
C GLY A 293 -4.91 -26.23 7.92
N ARG A 294 -4.39 -25.93 6.72
CA ARG A 294 -4.66 -24.67 5.98
C ARG A 294 -4.85 -24.94 4.49
N PRO A 295 -5.96 -25.58 4.06
CA PRO A 295 -6.14 -25.98 2.67
C PRO A 295 -6.15 -24.82 1.69
N ARG A 296 -6.68 -23.64 2.09
CA ARG A 296 -6.67 -22.43 1.25
C ARG A 296 -5.25 -21.96 0.95
N VAL A 297 -4.36 -21.93 1.94
CA VAL A 297 -2.94 -21.57 1.76
C VAL A 297 -2.28 -22.54 0.80
N ALA A 298 -2.55 -23.84 0.94
CA ALA A 298 -2.02 -24.86 0.02
C ALA A 298 -2.45 -24.63 -1.42
N VAL A 299 -3.74 -24.38 -1.66
CA VAL A 299 -4.28 -24.10 -3.00
C VAL A 299 -3.64 -22.87 -3.62
N TYR A 300 -3.60 -21.74 -2.91
CA TYR A 300 -2.98 -20.52 -3.45
C TYR A 300 -1.48 -20.65 -3.68
N ALA A 301 -0.75 -21.42 -2.83
CA ALA A 301 0.66 -21.66 -3.04
C ALA A 301 0.91 -22.53 -4.29
N VAL A 302 0.10 -23.58 -4.51
CA VAL A 302 0.18 -24.40 -5.73
C VAL A 302 -0.14 -23.56 -6.97
N LEU A 303 -1.20 -22.76 -6.95
CA LEU A 303 -1.54 -21.87 -8.06
C LEU A 303 -0.40 -20.89 -8.37
N LEU A 304 0.19 -20.29 -7.34
CA LEU A 304 1.31 -19.37 -7.51
C LEU A 304 2.51 -20.07 -8.18
N LEU A 305 2.84 -21.29 -7.74
CA LEU A 305 3.91 -22.08 -8.34
C LEU A 305 3.62 -22.45 -9.81
N VAL A 306 2.39 -22.87 -10.12
CA VAL A 306 1.97 -23.23 -11.49
C VAL A 306 2.06 -22.00 -12.41
N PHE A 307 1.51 -20.87 -12.00
CA PHE A 307 1.57 -19.64 -12.80
C PHE A 307 3.01 -19.08 -12.92
N SER A 308 3.83 -19.24 -11.88
CA SER A 308 5.24 -18.85 -11.93
C SER A 308 6.00 -19.72 -12.93
N ALA A 309 5.81 -21.03 -12.90
CA ALA A 309 6.42 -21.98 -13.84
C ALA A 309 5.96 -21.69 -15.28
N TRP A 310 4.67 -21.42 -15.48
CA TRP A 310 4.14 -21.01 -16.77
C TRP A 310 4.74 -19.68 -17.26
N GLY A 311 4.88 -18.69 -16.39
CA GLY A 311 5.51 -17.42 -16.71
C GLY A 311 6.97 -17.58 -17.14
N VAL A 312 7.76 -18.37 -16.40
CA VAL A 312 9.16 -18.68 -16.73
C VAL A 312 9.23 -19.39 -18.09
N TRP A 313 8.36 -20.38 -18.31
CA TRP A 313 8.30 -21.09 -19.57
C TRP A 313 7.95 -20.15 -20.73
N THR A 314 6.96 -19.27 -20.59
CA THR A 314 6.57 -18.31 -21.61
C THR A 314 7.71 -17.35 -21.96
N VAL A 315 8.43 -16.85 -20.94
CA VAL A 315 9.62 -15.99 -21.17
C VAL A 315 10.74 -16.76 -21.87
N SER A 316 10.98 -18.02 -21.53
CA SER A 316 12.02 -18.86 -22.15
C SER A 316 11.73 -19.20 -23.63
N GLN A 317 10.44 -19.26 -24.00
CA GLN A 317 10.01 -19.55 -25.38
C GLN A 317 9.81 -18.27 -26.21
N ARG A 318 10.08 -17.09 -25.63
CA ARG A 318 9.88 -15.81 -26.34
C ARG A 318 10.78 -15.71 -27.58
N PRO A 319 10.22 -15.54 -28.79
CA PRO A 319 11.03 -15.34 -29.98
C PRO A 319 11.78 -14.00 -29.89
N LEU A 320 13.09 -14.03 -30.18
CA LEU A 320 13.94 -12.83 -30.17
C LEU A 320 13.65 -11.89 -31.32
N LEU A 321 13.05 -12.41 -32.40
CA LEU A 321 12.70 -11.66 -33.60
C LEU A 321 11.30 -12.05 -34.05
N LEU A 322 10.39 -11.08 -34.09
CA LEU A 322 9.09 -11.20 -34.75
C LEU A 322 9.15 -10.45 -36.07
N VAL A 323 8.93 -11.16 -37.15
CA VAL A 323 8.88 -10.58 -38.52
C VAL A 323 7.46 -10.73 -39.03
N ASP A 324 6.74 -9.62 -39.11
CA ASP A 324 5.45 -9.56 -39.81
C ASP A 324 5.64 -9.02 -41.22
N VAL A 325 5.30 -9.83 -42.21
CA VAL A 325 5.27 -9.42 -43.60
C VAL A 325 3.88 -8.85 -43.93
N LEU A 326 3.77 -7.54 -43.86
CA LEU A 326 2.56 -6.83 -44.28
C LEU A 326 2.52 -6.81 -45.82
N ARG A 327 1.56 -7.54 -46.37
CA ARG A 327 1.29 -7.52 -47.78
C ARG A 327 0.61 -6.20 -48.16
N ASP A 328 1.23 -5.46 -49.08
CA ASP A 328 0.63 -4.25 -49.65
C ASP A 328 -0.65 -4.65 -50.43
N ARG A 329 -1.82 -4.31 -49.89
CA ARG A 329 -3.11 -4.67 -50.49
C ARG A 329 -3.53 -3.75 -51.63
N GLY A 330 -2.79 -2.66 -51.84
CA GLY A 330 -3.07 -1.64 -52.87
C GLY A 330 -2.47 -1.88 -54.25
N ALA A 331 -1.51 -2.79 -54.38
CA ALA A 331 -0.86 -3.08 -55.68
C ALA A 331 -0.60 -4.57 -55.82
N LEU A 332 -1.01 -5.16 -56.94
CA LEU A 332 -0.73 -6.55 -57.28
C LEU A 332 0.75 -6.76 -57.71
N LEU A 333 1.38 -5.72 -58.17
CA LEU A 333 2.80 -5.68 -58.57
C LEU A 333 3.35 -4.27 -58.33
N ARG A 334 4.52 -4.17 -57.68
CA ARG A 334 5.30 -2.94 -57.64
C ARG A 334 6.47 -3.10 -58.60
N GLU A 335 6.43 -2.38 -59.72
CA GLU A 335 7.59 -2.29 -60.60
C GLU A 335 8.65 -1.45 -59.89
N THR A 336 9.82 -2.03 -59.58
CA THR A 336 11.02 -1.30 -59.22
C THR A 336 11.56 -0.68 -60.50
N ALA A 337 11.57 0.64 -60.60
CA ALA A 337 12.34 1.31 -61.62
C ALA A 337 13.83 1.03 -61.36
N ASP A 338 14.47 0.28 -62.24
CA ASP A 338 15.91 0.14 -62.32
C ASP A 338 16.56 1.46 -62.82
#